data_81df51c63de97dbdaa4af828ab7e5fc8
#
_entry.id   81df51c63de97dbdaa4af828ab7e5fc8
#
_cell.length_a   1.000
_cell.length_b   1.000
_cell.length_c   1.000
_cell.angle_alpha   90.00
_cell.angle_beta   90.00
_cell.angle_gamma   90.00
#
_symmetry.space_group_name_H-M   'P 1'
#
loop_
_entity.id
_entity.type
_entity.pdbx_description
1 polymer ?
#
loop_
_entity_poly.entity_id
_entity_poly.type
_entity_poly.pdbx_seq_one_letter_code
_entity_poly.pdbx_strand_id
1 'polypeptide(L)'
;MAEVDNRRWYLVHTSAGNEAKVKEELMKRVRSAHLEDKILRVEVPTEMRIEYKNNKPRKVEKVIYPGYVFVEVVIDPTKGAMDSDTWTLIRFTPGVHGFVSVDGRPSPVDDEEMLAVLNADEDQAPKLDIEVGDLVEVIDGPFRGKEGRVTQVDHERKRVYVAIHVFGREVIAELDFVQVRKKK
;
A
#
# COMPACT_ATOMS: atom_id res chain seq x y z
N MET A 1 26.52 9.44 22.17
CA MET A 1 26.72 9.93 20.79
C MET A 1 25.49 9.62 19.98
N ALA A 2 24.92 10.62 19.36
CA ALA A 2 23.80 10.40 18.45
C ALA A 2 24.31 9.62 17.23
N GLU A 3 23.70 8.49 16.94
CA GLU A 3 24.01 7.77 15.72
C GLU A 3 23.62 8.63 14.53
N VAL A 4 24.54 8.85 13.63
CA VAL A 4 24.24 9.53 12.37
C VAL A 4 23.43 8.58 11.51
N ASP A 5 22.22 9.00 11.16
CA ASP A 5 21.37 8.19 10.30
C ASP A 5 21.84 8.33 8.85
N ASN A 6 22.53 7.31 8.36
CA ASN A 6 23.03 7.25 6.99
C ASN A 6 22.08 6.53 6.06
N ARG A 7 20.86 6.26 6.51
CA ARG A 7 19.85 5.59 5.68
C ARG A 7 19.08 6.63 4.88
N ARG A 8 18.86 6.33 3.60
CA ARG A 8 18.07 7.18 2.71
C ARG A 8 17.22 6.32 1.80
N TRP A 9 16.06 6.81 1.48
CA TRP A 9 15.16 6.19 0.52
C TRP A 9 15.34 6.85 -0.84
N TYR A 10 15.40 6.01 -1.87
CA TYR A 10 15.49 6.45 -3.26
C TYR A 10 14.36 5.84 -4.08
N LEU A 11 13.91 6.58 -5.07
CA LEU A 11 12.94 6.08 -6.04
C LEU A 11 13.67 5.54 -7.26
N VAL A 12 13.24 4.36 -7.69
CA VAL A 12 13.75 3.69 -8.87
C VAL A 12 12.62 3.64 -9.90
N HIS A 13 12.93 4.02 -11.12
CA HIS A 13 11.99 3.97 -12.24
C HIS A 13 11.98 2.58 -12.87
N THR A 14 10.77 2.08 -13.14
CA THR A 14 10.56 0.84 -13.90
C THR A 14 9.30 1.00 -14.75
N SER A 15 8.99 0.00 -15.56
CA SER A 15 7.73 -0.02 -16.31
C SER A 15 6.56 -0.33 -15.39
N ALA A 16 5.45 0.36 -15.59
CA ALA A 16 4.23 0.08 -14.84
C ALA A 16 3.80 -1.37 -15.07
N GLY A 17 3.54 -2.08 -13.96
CA GLY A 17 3.24 -3.51 -13.97
C GLY A 17 4.43 -4.42 -13.64
N ASN A 18 5.66 -3.89 -13.66
CA ASN A 18 6.88 -4.66 -13.37
C ASN A 18 7.45 -4.41 -11.97
N GLU A 19 6.80 -3.63 -11.14
CA GLU A 19 7.33 -3.21 -9.84
C GLU A 19 7.64 -4.41 -8.92
N ALA A 20 6.74 -5.35 -8.83
CA ALA A 20 6.90 -6.55 -7.99
C ALA A 20 8.05 -7.42 -8.50
N LYS A 21 8.18 -7.54 -9.81
CA LYS A 21 9.26 -8.31 -10.45
C LYS A 21 10.62 -7.66 -10.21
N VAL A 22 10.69 -6.33 -10.30
CA VAL A 22 11.90 -5.58 -10.02
C VAL A 22 12.30 -5.73 -8.55
N LYS A 23 11.33 -5.65 -7.64
CA LYS A 23 11.57 -5.90 -6.21
C LYS A 23 12.20 -7.28 -5.98
N GLU A 24 11.62 -8.30 -6.58
CA GLU A 24 12.12 -9.68 -6.45
C GLU A 24 13.54 -9.82 -6.99
N GLU A 25 13.82 -9.27 -8.17
CA GLU A 25 15.14 -9.31 -8.79
C GLU A 25 16.18 -8.54 -7.97
N LEU A 26 15.81 -7.36 -7.44
CA LEU A 26 16.68 -6.59 -6.56
C LEU A 26 17.05 -7.38 -5.30
N MET A 27 16.05 -7.98 -4.66
CA MET A 27 16.27 -8.76 -3.44
C MET A 27 17.19 -9.96 -3.68
N LYS A 28 17.03 -10.64 -4.81
CA LYS A 28 17.93 -11.74 -5.20
C LYS A 28 19.36 -11.27 -5.40
N ARG A 29 19.56 -10.17 -6.10
CA ARG A 29 20.87 -9.62 -6.39
C ARG A 29 21.56 -9.09 -5.14
N VAL A 30 20.81 -8.47 -4.24
CA VAL A 30 21.33 -8.01 -2.94
C VAL A 30 21.90 -9.20 -2.15
N ARG A 31 21.16 -10.28 -2.09
CA ARG A 31 21.61 -11.50 -1.40
C ARG A 31 22.83 -12.13 -2.07
N SER A 32 22.82 -12.21 -3.40
CA SER A 32 23.93 -12.80 -4.16
C SER A 32 25.21 -11.98 -4.05
N ALA A 33 25.10 -10.67 -3.95
CA ALA A 33 26.24 -9.75 -3.83
C ALA A 33 26.64 -9.48 -2.38
N HIS A 34 25.92 -10.04 -1.40
CA HIS A 34 26.14 -9.82 0.03
C HIS A 34 26.07 -8.34 0.41
N LEU A 35 25.10 -7.61 -0.15
CA LEU A 35 24.91 -6.17 0.09
C LEU A 35 23.70 -5.87 1.00
N GLU A 36 23.26 -6.84 1.81
CA GLU A 36 22.11 -6.67 2.71
C GLU A 36 22.36 -5.58 3.77
N ASP A 37 23.60 -5.29 4.08
CA ASP A 37 23.98 -4.22 5.00
C ASP A 37 24.00 -2.83 4.35
N LYS A 38 23.92 -2.77 3.02
CA LYS A 38 23.92 -1.51 2.25
C LYS A 38 22.58 -1.22 1.59
N ILE A 39 21.87 -2.25 1.16
CA ILE A 39 20.51 -2.15 0.60
C ILE A 39 19.59 -2.85 1.59
N LEU A 40 18.91 -2.07 2.42
CA LEU A 40 18.22 -2.57 3.59
C LEU A 40 16.81 -3.05 3.29
N ARG A 41 16.07 -2.32 2.46
CA ARG A 41 14.68 -2.62 2.15
C ARG A 41 14.35 -2.23 0.72
N VAL A 42 13.44 -2.98 0.12
CA VAL A 42 12.84 -2.65 -1.17
C VAL A 42 11.33 -2.72 -0.98
N GLU A 43 10.63 -1.63 -1.25
CA GLU A 43 9.19 -1.54 -1.04
C GLU A 43 8.47 -1.11 -2.30
N VAL A 44 7.34 -1.76 -2.56
CA VAL A 44 6.39 -1.38 -3.60
C VAL A 44 5.05 -1.15 -2.89
N PRO A 45 4.72 0.09 -2.54
CA PRO A 45 3.49 0.36 -1.81
C PRO A 45 2.26 0.00 -2.64
N THR A 46 1.34 -0.72 -2.02
CA THR A 46 0.10 -1.16 -2.64
C THR A 46 -1.10 -0.76 -1.79
N GLU A 47 -2.25 -0.69 -2.41
CA GLU A 47 -3.51 -0.50 -1.70
C GLU A 47 -4.51 -1.56 -2.15
N MET A 48 -5.40 -1.93 -1.25
CA MET A 48 -6.48 -2.83 -1.60
C MET A 48 -7.64 -2.02 -2.17
N ARG A 49 -8.04 -2.35 -3.38
CA ARG A 49 -9.20 -1.75 -4.05
C ARG A 49 -10.23 -2.81 -4.34
N ILE A 50 -11.47 -2.37 -4.46
CA ILE A 50 -12.57 -3.23 -4.83
C ILE A 50 -12.90 -2.93 -6.28
N GLU A 51 -12.77 -3.96 -7.11
CA GLU A 51 -13.22 -3.93 -8.49
C GLU A 51 -14.43 -4.84 -8.64
N TYR A 52 -15.36 -4.42 -9.48
CA TYR A 52 -16.53 -5.23 -9.82
C TYR A 52 -16.28 -5.93 -11.14
N LYS A 53 -16.29 -7.25 -11.11
CA LYS A 53 -16.22 -8.09 -12.30
C LYS A 53 -17.46 -8.97 -12.35
N ASN A 54 -18.25 -8.85 -13.43
CA ASN A 54 -19.52 -9.56 -13.58
C ASN A 54 -20.49 -9.28 -12.40
N ASN A 55 -20.56 -8.03 -11.96
CA ASN A 55 -21.37 -7.57 -10.83
C ASN A 55 -20.98 -8.19 -9.48
N LYS A 56 -19.80 -8.81 -9.38
CA LYS A 56 -19.29 -9.36 -8.13
C LYS A 56 -18.15 -8.49 -7.61
N PRO A 57 -18.18 -8.11 -6.32
CA PRO A 57 -17.05 -7.38 -5.73
C PRO A 57 -15.84 -8.29 -5.62
N ARG A 58 -14.69 -7.77 -6.01
CA ARG A 58 -13.43 -8.48 -5.94
C ARG A 58 -12.38 -7.56 -5.32
N LYS A 59 -11.68 -8.05 -4.31
CA LYS A 59 -10.56 -7.32 -3.73
C LYS A 59 -9.34 -7.53 -4.61
N VAL A 60 -8.75 -6.43 -5.09
CA VAL A 60 -7.53 -6.45 -5.87
C VAL A 60 -6.49 -5.54 -5.24
N GLU A 61 -5.25 -5.99 -5.29
CA GLU A 61 -4.11 -5.20 -4.84
C GLU A 61 -3.63 -4.34 -5.99
N LYS A 62 -3.56 -3.03 -5.75
CA LYS A 62 -3.11 -2.05 -6.75
C LYS A 62 -1.88 -1.32 -6.26
N VAL A 63 -0.90 -1.15 -7.12
CA VAL A 63 0.29 -0.36 -6.82
C VAL A 63 -0.10 1.12 -6.74
N ILE A 64 0.27 1.78 -5.64
CA ILE A 64 -0.07 3.19 -5.41
C ILE A 64 0.73 4.10 -6.34
N TYR A 65 2.00 3.75 -6.58
CA TYR A 65 2.91 4.53 -7.43
C TYR A 65 3.38 3.69 -8.61
N PRO A 66 2.56 3.55 -9.68
CA PRO A 66 2.93 2.73 -10.83
C PRO A 66 4.22 3.23 -11.49
N GLY A 67 5.13 2.30 -11.78
CA GLY A 67 6.42 2.62 -12.39
C GLY A 67 7.52 3.02 -11.42
N TYR A 68 7.28 2.91 -10.10
CA TYR A 68 8.25 3.29 -9.08
C TYR A 68 8.46 2.18 -8.06
N VAL A 69 9.71 2.00 -7.64
CA VAL A 69 10.11 1.10 -6.57
C VAL A 69 10.92 1.92 -5.57
N PHE A 70 10.61 1.77 -4.29
CA PHE A 70 11.30 2.47 -3.20
C PHE A 70 12.41 1.57 -2.64
N VAL A 71 13.63 2.11 -2.54
CA VAL A 71 14.78 1.36 -2.04
C VAL A 71 15.43 2.14 -0.91
N GLU A 72 15.58 1.50 0.26
CA GLU A 72 16.31 2.07 1.39
C GLU A 72 17.76 1.61 1.33
N VAL A 73 18.68 2.56 1.25
CA VAL A 73 20.11 2.28 1.16
C VAL A 73 20.88 3.02 2.24
N VAL A 74 22.07 2.48 2.57
CA VAL A 74 23.01 3.17 3.43
C VAL A 74 23.93 4.00 2.55
N ILE A 75 24.00 5.30 2.80
CA ILE A 75 24.85 6.21 2.06
C ILE A 75 26.24 6.30 2.71
N ASP A 76 27.23 6.67 1.91
CA ASP A 76 28.57 7.01 2.40
C ASP A 76 28.50 8.42 3.00
N PRO A 77 28.75 8.59 4.31
CA PRO A 77 28.62 9.90 4.95
C PRO A 77 29.63 10.92 4.45
N THR A 78 30.77 10.46 3.90
CA THR A 78 31.79 11.38 3.36
C THR A 78 31.38 11.94 1.99
N LYS A 79 30.58 11.17 1.22
CA LYS A 79 30.11 11.58 -0.11
C LYS A 79 28.68 12.09 -0.11
N GLY A 80 27.92 11.82 0.95
CA GLY A 80 26.51 12.14 1.00
C GLY A 80 25.66 11.39 -0.02
N ALA A 81 26.13 10.27 -0.54
CA ALA A 81 25.48 9.48 -1.58
C ALA A 81 25.78 8.00 -1.40
N MET A 82 25.01 7.13 -2.06
CA MET A 82 25.29 5.70 -2.06
C MET A 82 26.61 5.39 -2.73
N ASP A 83 27.27 4.31 -2.31
CA ASP A 83 28.52 3.90 -2.94
C ASP A 83 28.28 3.33 -4.34
N SER A 84 29.38 3.16 -5.10
CA SER A 84 29.28 2.71 -6.50
C SER A 84 28.78 1.27 -6.63
N ASP A 85 29.06 0.40 -5.67
CA ASP A 85 28.57 -0.99 -5.69
C ASP A 85 27.06 -1.05 -5.53
N THR A 86 26.52 -0.25 -4.60
CA THR A 86 25.08 -0.12 -4.38
C THR A 86 24.39 0.45 -5.62
N TRP A 87 24.93 1.54 -6.15
CA TRP A 87 24.38 2.18 -7.35
C TRP A 87 24.37 1.23 -8.54
N THR A 88 25.49 0.56 -8.79
CA THR A 88 25.65 -0.36 -9.92
C THR A 88 24.69 -1.54 -9.83
N LEU A 89 24.56 -2.15 -8.65
CA LEU A 89 23.65 -3.27 -8.46
C LEU A 89 22.21 -2.89 -8.78
N ILE A 90 21.77 -1.75 -8.26
CA ILE A 90 20.38 -1.28 -8.47
C ILE A 90 20.16 -0.88 -9.92
N ARG A 91 21.08 -0.08 -10.46
CA ARG A 91 20.95 0.47 -11.82
C ARG A 91 20.90 -0.62 -12.90
N PHE A 92 21.67 -1.69 -12.72
CA PHE A 92 21.77 -2.75 -13.70
C PHE A 92 20.88 -3.97 -13.40
N THR A 93 19.98 -3.85 -12.44
CA THR A 93 18.95 -4.88 -12.21
C THR A 93 17.98 -4.89 -13.38
N PRO A 94 17.62 -6.08 -13.92
CA PRO A 94 16.67 -6.15 -15.02
C PRO A 94 15.34 -5.50 -14.67
N GLY A 95 14.84 -4.66 -15.57
CA GLY A 95 13.60 -3.92 -15.39
C GLY A 95 13.77 -2.53 -14.80
N VAL A 96 14.95 -2.20 -14.28
CA VAL A 96 15.25 -0.86 -13.75
C VAL A 96 15.66 0.05 -14.90
N HIS A 97 14.94 1.16 -15.05
CA HIS A 97 15.26 2.20 -16.05
C HIS A 97 16.26 3.23 -15.51
N GLY A 98 16.30 3.42 -14.21
CA GLY A 98 17.21 4.33 -13.55
C GLY A 98 16.64 4.88 -12.26
N PHE A 99 17.42 5.71 -11.59
CA PHE A 99 16.95 6.42 -10.39
C PHE A 99 16.19 7.68 -10.77
N VAL A 100 15.22 8.04 -9.95
CA VAL A 100 14.66 9.39 -9.99
C VAL A 100 15.76 10.34 -9.54
N SER A 101 16.11 11.28 -10.39
CA SER A 101 17.30 12.11 -10.24
C SER A 101 16.95 13.58 -10.33
N VAL A 102 17.74 14.40 -9.61
CA VAL A 102 17.73 15.86 -9.73
C VAL A 102 19.15 16.26 -10.16
N ASP A 103 19.24 17.02 -11.23
CA ASP A 103 20.52 17.45 -11.81
C ASP A 103 21.50 16.29 -12.09
N GLY A 104 20.96 15.16 -12.57
CA GLY A 104 21.74 13.99 -12.92
C GLY A 104 22.20 13.14 -11.74
N ARG A 105 21.80 13.47 -10.53
CA ARG A 105 22.15 12.71 -9.32
C ARG A 105 20.91 12.10 -8.70
N PRO A 106 20.98 10.83 -8.21
CA PRO A 106 19.87 10.25 -7.47
C PRO A 106 19.45 11.15 -6.31
N SER A 107 18.16 11.48 -6.24
CA SER A 107 17.62 12.34 -5.20
C SER A 107 16.91 11.50 -4.14
N PRO A 108 17.29 11.61 -2.86
CA PRO A 108 16.60 10.87 -1.82
C PRO A 108 15.16 11.38 -1.62
N VAL A 109 14.28 10.49 -1.23
CA VAL A 109 12.91 10.83 -0.85
C VAL A 109 12.93 11.43 0.55
N ASP A 110 12.15 12.48 0.79
CA ASP A 110 12.03 13.11 2.09
C ASP A 110 11.49 12.11 3.12
N ASP A 111 12.02 12.15 4.35
CA ASP A 111 11.62 11.26 5.45
C ASP A 111 10.12 11.37 5.75
N GLU A 112 9.56 12.56 5.70
CA GLU A 112 8.11 12.76 5.92
C GLU A 112 7.28 12.10 4.82
N GLU A 113 7.72 12.21 3.57
CA GLU A 113 7.06 11.54 2.45
C GLU A 113 7.12 10.03 2.60
N MET A 114 8.26 9.50 3.04
CA MET A 114 8.40 8.05 3.26
C MET A 114 7.57 7.55 4.43
N LEU A 115 7.44 8.31 5.50
CA LEU A 115 6.56 7.94 6.60
C LEU A 115 5.11 7.81 6.13
N ALA A 116 4.65 8.72 5.30
CA ALA A 116 3.32 8.63 4.70
C ALA A 116 3.16 7.39 3.83
N VAL A 117 4.18 7.04 3.04
CA VAL A 117 4.18 5.85 2.19
C VAL A 117 4.14 4.57 3.01
N LEU A 118 4.99 4.47 4.05
CA LEU A 118 5.06 3.30 4.90
C LEU A 118 3.81 3.11 5.75
N ASN A 119 3.24 4.21 6.25
CA ASN A 119 2.02 4.17 7.06
C ASN A 119 0.77 3.88 6.21
N ALA A 120 0.82 4.12 4.91
CA ALA A 120 -0.26 3.78 4.01
C ALA A 120 -0.55 2.28 4.01
N ASP A 121 0.45 1.44 4.28
CA ASP A 121 0.27 0.00 4.42
C ASP A 121 -0.53 -0.38 5.67
N GLU A 122 -0.41 0.39 6.74
CA GLU A 122 -1.19 0.18 7.96
C GLU A 122 -2.62 0.71 7.83
N ASP A 123 -2.82 1.71 6.99
CA ASP A 123 -4.11 2.29 6.69
C ASP A 123 -4.89 1.53 5.62
N GLN A 124 -4.33 0.48 5.06
CA GLN A 124 -4.94 -0.29 3.96
C GLN A 124 -6.04 -1.26 4.38
N ALA A 125 -6.21 -1.54 5.65
CA ALA A 125 -7.46 -2.08 6.08
C ALA A 125 -8.51 -1.01 5.72
N PRO A 126 -9.56 -1.34 4.94
CA PRO A 126 -10.59 -0.35 4.67
C PRO A 126 -11.07 0.17 6.04
N LYS A 127 -10.66 1.37 6.38
CA LYS A 127 -11.14 2.02 7.58
C LYS A 127 -12.62 2.18 7.37
N LEU A 128 -13.35 1.33 8.03
CA LEU A 128 -14.78 1.50 8.08
C LEU A 128 -15.03 2.71 8.98
N ASP A 129 -15.32 3.82 8.35
CA ASP A 129 -15.68 5.05 9.04
C ASP A 129 -17.11 4.98 9.57
N ILE A 130 -17.53 3.77 9.96
CA ILE A 130 -18.87 3.43 10.39
C ILE A 130 -18.79 2.91 11.83
N GLU A 131 -19.60 3.50 12.69
CA GLU A 131 -19.71 3.11 14.09
C GLU A 131 -21.12 2.56 14.38
N VAL A 132 -21.25 1.87 15.51
CA VAL A 132 -22.54 1.40 15.99
C VAL A 132 -23.49 2.60 16.17
N GLY A 133 -24.68 2.50 15.61
CA GLY A 133 -25.67 3.56 15.62
C GLY A 133 -25.72 4.42 14.35
N ASP A 134 -24.74 4.28 13.49
CA ASP A 134 -24.72 5.02 12.22
C ASP A 134 -25.75 4.46 11.23
N LEU A 135 -26.30 5.36 10.43
CA LEU A 135 -27.19 4.99 9.32
C LEU A 135 -26.34 4.68 8.09
N VAL A 136 -26.56 3.51 7.50
CA VAL A 136 -25.83 3.06 6.32
C VAL A 136 -26.78 2.61 5.23
N GLU A 137 -26.31 2.69 3.99
CA GLU A 137 -27.00 2.18 2.83
C GLU A 137 -26.28 0.93 2.33
N VAL A 138 -27.03 -0.12 2.03
CA VAL A 138 -26.47 -1.33 1.43
C VAL A 138 -26.29 -1.10 -0.06
N ILE A 139 -25.06 -1.20 -0.54
CA ILE A 139 -24.72 -0.90 -1.93
C ILE A 139 -24.54 -2.17 -2.78
N ASP A 140 -24.51 -3.34 -2.16
CA ASP A 140 -24.34 -4.61 -2.86
C ASP A 140 -24.96 -5.76 -2.09
N GLY A 141 -25.32 -6.84 -2.80
CA GLY A 141 -25.89 -8.05 -2.24
C GLY A 141 -27.42 -8.07 -2.28
N PRO A 142 -28.05 -9.05 -1.56
CA PRO A 142 -29.49 -9.23 -1.59
C PRO A 142 -30.28 -8.04 -1.04
N PHE A 143 -29.65 -7.23 -0.19
CA PHE A 143 -30.30 -6.07 0.45
C PHE A 143 -29.94 -4.74 -0.21
N ARG A 144 -29.38 -4.79 -1.40
CA ARG A 144 -28.97 -3.59 -2.15
C ARG A 144 -30.10 -2.57 -2.24
N GLY A 145 -29.77 -1.32 -1.93
CA GLY A 145 -30.74 -0.22 -1.93
C GLY A 145 -31.50 -0.06 -0.62
N LYS A 146 -31.30 -0.95 0.34
CA LYS A 146 -31.91 -0.83 1.66
C LYS A 146 -31.03 -0.01 2.59
N GLU A 147 -31.68 0.65 3.53
CA GLU A 147 -31.00 1.43 4.56
C GLU A 147 -31.22 0.79 5.91
N GLY A 148 -30.25 0.91 6.77
CA GLY A 148 -30.35 0.38 8.11
C GLY A 148 -29.39 1.02 9.07
N ARG A 149 -29.56 0.70 10.34
CA ARG A 149 -28.71 1.19 11.41
C ARG A 149 -27.72 0.11 11.84
N VAL A 150 -26.46 0.48 11.99
CA VAL A 150 -25.41 -0.43 12.41
C VAL A 150 -25.63 -0.83 13.87
N THR A 151 -25.71 -2.13 14.13
CA THR A 151 -25.88 -2.68 15.48
C THR A 151 -24.57 -3.21 16.05
N GLN A 152 -23.67 -3.66 15.19
CA GLN A 152 -22.37 -4.21 15.61
C GLN A 152 -21.37 -4.08 14.48
N VAL A 153 -20.10 -3.88 14.84
CA VAL A 153 -18.98 -3.84 13.89
C VAL A 153 -17.92 -4.84 14.36
N ASP A 154 -17.56 -5.78 13.48
CA ASP A 154 -16.49 -6.76 13.74
C ASP A 154 -15.28 -6.40 12.87
N HIS A 155 -14.29 -5.77 13.49
CA HIS A 155 -13.08 -5.32 12.79
C HIS A 155 -12.15 -6.48 12.40
N GLU A 156 -12.18 -7.58 13.13
CA GLU A 156 -11.32 -8.73 12.83
C GLU A 156 -11.78 -9.46 11.58
N ARG A 157 -13.09 -9.67 11.46
CA ARG A 157 -13.69 -10.37 10.32
C ARG A 157 -14.07 -9.43 9.20
N LYS A 158 -13.96 -8.11 9.41
CA LYS A 158 -14.37 -7.06 8.47
C LYS A 158 -15.84 -7.19 8.10
N ARG A 159 -16.69 -7.38 9.11
CA ARG A 159 -18.13 -7.54 8.98
C ARG A 159 -18.87 -6.45 9.72
N VAL A 160 -20.02 -6.08 9.19
CA VAL A 160 -20.94 -5.12 9.80
C VAL A 160 -22.30 -5.78 9.94
N TYR A 161 -22.89 -5.62 11.09
CA TYR A 161 -24.25 -6.09 11.34
C TYR A 161 -25.20 -4.88 11.29
N VAL A 162 -26.15 -4.92 10.38
CA VAL A 162 -27.05 -3.81 10.11
C VAL A 162 -28.48 -4.24 10.30
N ALA A 163 -29.24 -3.48 11.09
CA ALA A 163 -30.66 -3.70 11.27
C ALA A 163 -31.42 -3.07 10.10
N ILE A 164 -32.00 -3.91 9.27
CA ILE A 164 -32.69 -3.51 8.05
C ILE A 164 -34.18 -3.88 8.20
N HIS A 165 -35.09 -2.97 7.81
CA HIS A 165 -36.52 -3.25 7.76
C HIS A 165 -36.88 -3.86 6.41
N VAL A 166 -37.27 -5.13 6.42
CA VAL A 166 -37.69 -5.88 5.24
C VAL A 166 -39.03 -6.58 5.56
N PHE A 167 -40.00 -6.39 4.71
CA PHE A 167 -41.33 -7.01 4.86
C PHE A 167 -42.02 -6.73 6.21
N GLY A 168 -41.86 -5.48 6.70
CA GLY A 168 -42.43 -5.07 7.98
C GLY A 168 -41.73 -5.64 9.21
N ARG A 169 -40.58 -6.26 9.04
CA ARG A 169 -39.78 -6.83 10.13
C ARG A 169 -38.39 -6.24 10.14
N GLU A 170 -37.81 -6.16 11.32
CA GLU A 170 -36.41 -5.80 11.47
C GLU A 170 -35.56 -7.07 11.38
N VAL A 171 -34.63 -7.08 10.41
CA VAL A 171 -33.73 -8.19 10.18
C VAL A 171 -32.31 -7.67 10.34
N ILE A 172 -31.48 -8.42 11.08
CA ILE A 172 -30.05 -8.08 11.21
C ILE A 172 -29.29 -8.79 10.09
N ALA A 173 -28.77 -7.99 9.16
CA ALA A 173 -27.99 -8.51 8.04
C ALA A 173 -26.49 -8.43 8.36
N GLU A 174 -25.81 -9.54 8.16
CA GLU A 174 -24.35 -9.60 8.22
C GLU A 174 -23.80 -9.21 6.85
N LEU A 175 -23.04 -8.11 6.80
CA LEU A 175 -22.54 -7.56 5.55
C LEU A 175 -21.03 -7.34 5.65
N ASP A 176 -20.35 -7.42 4.51
CA ASP A 176 -18.96 -7.06 4.40
C ASP A 176 -18.82 -5.54 4.47
N PHE A 177 -17.67 -5.05 4.96
CA PHE A 177 -17.37 -3.61 5.03
C PHE A 177 -17.57 -2.91 3.69
N VAL A 178 -17.38 -3.64 2.61
CA VAL A 178 -17.47 -3.13 1.23
C VAL A 178 -18.89 -3.06 0.70
N GLN A 179 -19.85 -3.72 1.38
CA GLN A 179 -21.24 -3.79 0.94
C GLN A 179 -22.11 -2.67 1.50
N VAL A 180 -21.55 -1.83 2.37
CA VAL A 180 -22.25 -0.75 3.03
C VAL A 180 -21.54 0.58 2.84
N ARG A 181 -22.31 1.65 2.83
CA ARG A 181 -21.81 3.00 2.73
C ARG A 181 -22.49 3.87 3.77
N LYS A 182 -21.71 4.69 4.48
CA LYS A 182 -22.26 5.61 5.46
C LYS A 182 -23.17 6.63 4.77
N LYS A 183 -24.37 6.76 5.27
CA LYS A 183 -25.32 7.73 4.76
C LYS A 183 -25.23 9.01 5.59
N LYS A 184 -25.02 10.11 4.91
CA LYS A 184 -25.02 11.43 5.55
C LYS A 184 -26.43 11.95 5.74
#